data_919c6ef5b7077b4a5fe22cf99caed8dd
#
_entry.id   919c6ef5b7077b4a5fe22cf99caed8dd
#
_cell.length_a   1.000
_cell.length_b   1.000
_cell.length_c   1.000
_cell.angle_alpha   90.00
_cell.angle_beta   90.00
_cell.angle_gamma   90.00
#
_symmetry.space_group_name_H-M   'P 1'
#
loop_
_entity.id
_entity.type
_entity.pdbx_description
1 polymer ?
#
loop_
_entity_poly.entity_id
_entity_poly.type
_entity_poly.pdbx_seq_one_letter_code
_entity_poly.pdbx_strand_id
1 'polypeptide(L)'
;MHISVIGAGAWGTAMAMAASRHPDGHQVDLHVRDKAQAMAMQQSRENSRYLPGVRLPDAVRISSEPWSSADGRSHAARLVVVATPMAGLRGVLTSLSGTDAPVAWLCKGFESDTGLMPHEVQAQVAPKLRAGALSGPSFALEVARQQPTALVAASPHAMVRDAMVNAFHGPSLRVYANHDMVGVEVGGAVKNVLAIATGLCDGLNLGLNARAA
;
A
#
# COMPACT_ATOMS: atom_id res chain seq x y z
N MET A 1 3.93 12.51 -11.46
CA MET A 1 3.81 11.19 -12.10
C MET A 1 2.36 10.70 -12.04
N HIS A 2 2.01 9.62 -12.79
CA HIS A 2 0.69 8.99 -12.69
C HIS A 2 0.77 7.74 -11.80
N ILE A 3 -0.08 7.64 -10.79
CA ILE A 3 -0.09 6.57 -9.79
C ILE A 3 -1.48 5.94 -9.76
N SER A 4 -1.56 4.62 -9.95
CA SER A 4 -2.79 3.85 -9.81
C SER A 4 -2.79 3.09 -8.49
N VAL A 5 -3.77 3.34 -7.63
CA VAL A 5 -3.93 2.64 -6.34
C VAL A 5 -5.10 1.67 -6.45
N ILE A 6 -4.85 0.37 -6.35
CA ILE A 6 -5.85 -0.69 -6.44
C ILE A 6 -6.27 -1.11 -5.03
N GLY A 7 -7.47 -0.75 -4.63
CA GLY A 7 -8.04 -1.05 -3.32
C GLY A 7 -8.25 0.19 -2.46
N ALA A 8 -9.53 0.50 -2.18
CA ALA A 8 -9.98 1.64 -1.41
C ALA A 8 -10.36 1.26 0.04
N GLY A 9 -9.53 0.47 0.70
CA GLY A 9 -9.54 0.33 2.16
C GLY A 9 -8.97 1.57 2.83
N ALA A 10 -8.90 1.60 4.16
CA ALA A 10 -8.32 2.73 4.90
C ALA A 10 -6.91 3.08 4.40
N TRP A 11 -6.04 2.07 4.30
CA TRP A 11 -4.65 2.26 3.93
C TRP A 11 -4.46 2.71 2.48
N GLY A 12 -5.16 2.06 1.52
CA GLY A 12 -5.10 2.48 0.11
C GLY A 12 -5.62 3.90 -0.11
N THR A 13 -6.70 4.27 0.59
CA THR A 13 -7.23 5.64 0.57
C THR A 13 -6.21 6.64 1.11
N ALA A 14 -5.59 6.35 2.26
CA ALA A 14 -4.58 7.23 2.86
C ALA A 14 -3.35 7.41 1.96
N MET A 15 -2.90 6.34 1.30
CA MET A 15 -1.76 6.40 0.39
C MET A 15 -2.09 7.15 -0.90
N ALA A 16 -3.31 6.99 -1.45
CA ALA A 16 -3.77 7.80 -2.57
C ALA A 16 -3.78 9.30 -2.23
N MET A 17 -4.24 9.65 -1.02
CA MET A 17 -4.21 11.02 -0.51
C MET A 17 -2.79 11.54 -0.34
N ALA A 18 -1.88 10.74 0.24
CA ALA A 18 -0.49 11.12 0.43
C ALA A 18 0.20 11.39 -0.91
N ALA A 19 0.03 10.50 -1.88
CA ALA A 19 0.58 10.68 -3.22
C ALA A 19 0.01 11.94 -3.93
N SER A 20 -1.29 12.19 -3.81
CA SER A 20 -1.93 13.35 -4.45
C SER A 20 -1.52 14.71 -3.86
N ARG A 21 -1.01 14.71 -2.62
CA ARG A 21 -0.52 15.91 -1.92
C ARG A 21 0.98 16.12 -2.11
N HIS A 22 1.64 15.25 -2.88
CA HIS A 22 3.06 15.41 -3.15
C HIS A 22 3.34 16.74 -3.87
N PRO A 23 4.41 17.49 -3.51
CA PRO A 23 4.71 18.79 -4.09
C PRO A 23 4.82 18.80 -5.62
N ASP A 24 5.25 17.67 -6.21
CA ASP A 24 5.41 17.51 -7.67
C ASP A 24 4.06 17.34 -8.43
N GLY A 25 2.92 17.38 -7.74
CA GLY A 25 1.60 17.35 -8.38
C GLY A 25 1.30 16.03 -9.09
N HIS A 26 1.23 14.91 -8.36
CA HIS A 26 0.95 13.60 -8.94
C HIS A 26 -0.53 13.46 -9.33
N GLN A 27 -0.78 12.79 -10.46
CA GLN A 27 -2.12 12.32 -10.83
C GLN A 27 -2.37 10.96 -10.16
N VAL A 28 -3.44 10.83 -9.41
CA VAL A 28 -3.72 9.63 -8.63
C VAL A 28 -5.10 9.08 -8.95
N ASP A 29 -5.14 7.82 -9.40
CA ASP A 29 -6.35 7.06 -9.60
C ASP A 29 -6.54 6.06 -8.45
N LEU A 30 -7.64 6.17 -7.74
CA LEU A 30 -8.03 5.21 -6.69
C LEU A 30 -9.11 4.28 -7.23
N HIS A 31 -8.75 3.00 -7.44
CA HIS A 31 -9.66 1.98 -7.93
C HIS A 31 -10.42 1.33 -6.77
N VAL A 32 -11.74 1.45 -6.81
CA VAL A 32 -12.68 0.98 -5.79
C VAL A 32 -13.49 -0.18 -6.36
N ARG A 33 -13.36 -1.38 -5.80
CA ARG A 33 -14.05 -2.58 -6.30
C ARG A 33 -15.57 -2.49 -6.24
N ASP A 34 -16.10 -1.91 -5.17
CA ASP A 34 -17.54 -1.74 -4.93
C ASP A 34 -18.03 -0.46 -5.60
N LYS A 35 -18.91 -0.59 -6.59
CA LYS A 35 -19.48 0.55 -7.34
C LYS A 35 -20.27 1.50 -6.44
N ALA A 36 -21.03 0.99 -5.48
CA ALA A 36 -21.80 1.82 -4.57
C ALA A 36 -20.87 2.65 -3.66
N GLN A 37 -19.80 2.03 -3.15
CA GLN A 37 -18.76 2.73 -2.40
C GLN A 37 -18.08 3.81 -3.27
N ALA A 38 -17.74 3.50 -4.51
CA ALA A 38 -17.11 4.47 -5.42
C ALA A 38 -18.01 5.69 -5.65
N MET A 39 -19.30 5.47 -5.93
CA MET A 39 -20.28 6.54 -6.11
C MET A 39 -20.42 7.41 -4.85
N ALA A 40 -20.54 6.79 -3.69
CA ALA A 40 -20.60 7.51 -2.41
C ALA A 40 -19.35 8.37 -2.19
N MET A 41 -18.16 7.80 -2.42
CA MET A 41 -16.89 8.52 -2.29
C MET A 41 -16.75 9.65 -3.32
N GLN A 42 -17.26 9.50 -4.53
CA GLN A 42 -17.26 10.56 -5.55
C GLN A 42 -18.14 11.75 -5.12
N GLN A 43 -19.32 11.46 -4.54
CA GLN A 43 -20.28 12.47 -4.10
C GLN A 43 -19.83 13.19 -2.83
N SER A 44 -19.46 12.43 -1.80
CA SER A 44 -19.11 12.98 -0.49
C SER A 44 -17.66 13.48 -0.39
N ARG A 45 -16.80 13.05 -1.30
CA ARG A 45 -15.34 13.20 -1.22
C ARG A 45 -14.79 12.69 0.10
N GLU A 46 -15.33 11.56 0.59
CA GLU A 46 -14.92 10.89 1.82
C GLU A 46 -15.08 9.37 1.67
N ASN A 47 -14.15 8.62 2.23
CA ASN A 47 -14.30 7.18 2.42
C ASN A 47 -14.89 6.90 3.81
N SER A 48 -16.17 7.20 4.01
CA SER A 48 -16.84 7.08 5.29
C SER A 48 -16.85 5.66 5.87
N ARG A 49 -16.73 4.64 5.02
CA ARG A 49 -16.69 3.23 5.43
C ARG A 49 -15.36 2.83 6.08
N TYR A 50 -14.22 3.30 5.56
CA TYR A 50 -12.91 2.82 5.97
C TYR A 50 -11.98 3.90 6.52
N LEU A 51 -12.24 5.17 6.22
CA LEU A 51 -11.43 6.30 6.67
C LEU A 51 -12.34 7.52 6.94
N PRO A 52 -13.27 7.41 7.91
CA PRO A 52 -14.22 8.47 8.19
C PRO A 52 -13.56 9.74 8.72
N GLY A 53 -14.22 10.88 8.47
CA GLY A 53 -13.80 12.19 8.98
C GLY A 53 -12.58 12.78 8.25
N VAL A 54 -12.23 12.24 7.07
CA VAL A 54 -11.12 12.78 6.28
C VAL A 54 -11.56 13.02 4.84
N ARG A 55 -11.55 14.29 4.41
CA ARG A 55 -11.90 14.67 3.05
C ARG A 55 -10.79 14.25 2.06
N LEU A 56 -11.19 13.59 0.97
CA LEU A 56 -10.31 13.23 -0.15
C LEU A 56 -9.94 14.50 -0.95
N PRO A 57 -8.65 14.71 -1.25
CA PRO A 57 -8.21 15.74 -2.16
C PRO A 57 -8.88 15.64 -3.54
N ASP A 58 -9.22 16.76 -4.16
CA ASP A 58 -9.87 16.77 -5.46
C ASP A 58 -8.98 16.19 -6.58
N ALA A 59 -7.66 16.20 -6.39
CA ALA A 59 -6.68 15.56 -7.26
C ALA A 59 -6.74 14.03 -7.27
N VAL A 60 -7.42 13.38 -6.29
CA VAL A 60 -7.66 11.93 -6.31
C VAL A 60 -8.87 11.63 -7.17
N ARG A 61 -8.65 10.97 -8.31
CA ARG A 61 -9.73 10.45 -9.14
C ARG A 61 -10.19 9.10 -8.60
N ILE A 62 -11.48 8.95 -8.36
CA ILE A 62 -12.10 7.71 -7.86
C ILE A 62 -12.72 6.99 -9.06
N SER A 63 -12.39 5.71 -9.24
CA SER A 63 -12.91 4.87 -10.33
C SER A 63 -13.42 3.55 -9.79
N SER A 64 -14.57 3.10 -10.27
CA SER A 64 -15.07 1.74 -10.04
C SER A 64 -14.69 0.77 -11.15
N GLU A 65 -14.06 1.27 -12.21
CA GLU A 65 -13.58 0.40 -13.29
C GLU A 65 -12.40 -0.42 -12.81
N PRO A 66 -12.36 -1.72 -13.13
CA PRO A 66 -11.20 -2.54 -12.86
C PRO A 66 -9.96 -1.92 -13.50
N TRP A 67 -8.84 -2.05 -12.80
CA TRP A 67 -7.57 -1.70 -13.44
C TRP A 67 -7.35 -2.64 -14.66
N SER A 68 -6.98 -2.07 -15.80
CA SER A 68 -6.71 -2.82 -17.02
C SER A 68 -5.49 -2.24 -17.73
N SER A 69 -4.57 -3.10 -18.16
CA SER A 69 -3.46 -2.68 -19.01
C SER A 69 -3.90 -2.26 -20.42
N ALA A 70 -5.11 -2.62 -20.83
CA ALA A 70 -5.64 -2.34 -22.16
C ALA A 70 -6.26 -0.94 -22.30
N ASP A 71 -6.62 -0.27 -21.21
CA ASP A 71 -7.04 1.12 -21.28
C ASP A 71 -5.79 2.01 -21.41
N GLY A 72 -5.77 2.93 -22.37
CA GLY A 72 -4.60 3.79 -22.64
C GLY A 72 -4.12 4.63 -21.44
N ARG A 73 -4.82 4.59 -20.32
CA ARG A 73 -4.48 5.25 -19.05
C ARG A 73 -3.56 4.39 -18.20
N SER A 74 -3.77 3.07 -18.18
CA SER A 74 -2.91 2.13 -17.45
C SER A 74 -1.49 2.10 -18.03
N HIS A 75 -1.34 2.29 -19.33
CA HIS A 75 -0.03 2.46 -19.96
C HIS A 75 0.71 3.73 -19.52
N ALA A 76 -0.01 4.73 -19.03
CA ALA A 76 0.58 5.95 -18.50
C ALA A 76 1.00 5.81 -17.01
N ALA A 77 0.58 4.76 -16.30
CA ALA A 77 0.94 4.57 -14.91
C ALA A 77 2.46 4.39 -14.76
N ARG A 78 3.06 5.22 -13.92
CA ARG A 78 4.48 5.15 -13.55
C ARG A 78 4.69 4.33 -12.27
N LEU A 79 3.60 4.04 -11.54
CA LEU A 79 3.57 3.16 -10.39
C LEU A 79 2.15 2.62 -10.20
N VAL A 80 2.03 1.31 -10.00
CA VAL A 80 0.78 0.65 -9.58
C VAL A 80 0.94 0.22 -8.12
N VAL A 81 0.04 0.66 -7.26
CA VAL A 81 0.06 0.35 -5.83
C VAL A 81 -1.09 -0.61 -5.51
N VAL A 82 -0.77 -1.81 -5.06
CA VAL A 82 -1.74 -2.84 -4.67
C VAL A 82 -2.01 -2.71 -3.17
N ALA A 83 -3.15 -2.13 -2.83
CA ALA A 83 -3.59 -1.86 -1.47
C ALA A 83 -4.73 -2.79 -1.00
N THR A 84 -4.83 -3.96 -1.61
CA THR A 84 -5.78 -5.01 -1.17
C THR A 84 -5.26 -5.74 0.06
N PRO A 85 -6.13 -6.40 0.85
CA PRO A 85 -5.67 -7.41 1.81
C PRO A 85 -4.90 -8.54 1.11
N MET A 86 -4.10 -9.31 1.88
CA MET A 86 -3.32 -10.43 1.36
C MET A 86 -4.17 -11.42 0.54
N ALA A 87 -5.39 -11.71 0.98
CA ALA A 87 -6.34 -12.58 0.27
C ALA A 87 -6.71 -12.11 -1.16
N GLY A 88 -6.53 -10.82 -1.46
CA GLY A 88 -6.77 -10.27 -2.80
C GLY A 88 -5.51 -10.15 -3.67
N LEU A 89 -4.35 -10.35 -3.10
CA LEU A 89 -3.08 -10.07 -3.77
C LEU A 89 -2.88 -10.93 -5.03
N ARG A 90 -3.05 -12.24 -4.92
CA ARG A 90 -2.84 -13.20 -6.02
C ARG A 90 -3.64 -12.82 -7.26
N GLY A 91 -4.95 -12.58 -7.09
CA GLY A 91 -5.82 -12.20 -8.20
C GLY A 91 -5.41 -10.89 -8.87
N VAL A 92 -5.03 -9.89 -8.07
CA VAL A 92 -4.56 -8.60 -8.59
C VAL A 92 -3.23 -8.77 -9.33
N LEU A 93 -2.24 -9.47 -8.77
CA LEU A 93 -0.95 -9.71 -9.44
C LEU A 93 -1.11 -10.47 -10.75
N THR A 94 -2.04 -11.46 -10.80
CA THR A 94 -2.37 -12.15 -12.04
C THR A 94 -2.88 -11.17 -13.10
N SER A 95 -3.77 -10.25 -12.74
CA SER A 95 -4.28 -9.23 -13.68
C SER A 95 -3.21 -8.21 -14.12
N LEU A 96 -2.17 -8.04 -13.32
CA LEU A 96 -1.04 -7.14 -13.59
C LEU A 96 0.09 -7.80 -14.38
N SER A 97 0.05 -9.10 -14.66
CA SER A 97 1.17 -9.89 -15.20
C SER A 97 1.74 -9.36 -16.54
N GLY A 98 0.95 -8.61 -17.30
CA GLY A 98 1.34 -8.00 -18.57
C GLY A 98 1.77 -6.52 -18.48
N THR A 99 1.85 -5.92 -17.27
CA THR A 99 2.27 -4.52 -17.16
C THR A 99 3.78 -4.35 -17.11
N ASP A 100 4.28 -3.29 -17.76
CA ASP A 100 5.66 -2.83 -17.64
C ASP A 100 5.86 -1.82 -16.49
N ALA A 101 4.77 -1.32 -15.90
CA ALA A 101 4.83 -0.38 -14.79
C ALA A 101 5.41 -1.05 -13.54
N PRO A 102 6.23 -0.34 -12.75
CA PRO A 102 6.58 -0.77 -11.39
C PRO A 102 5.33 -1.03 -10.54
N VAL A 103 5.37 -2.12 -9.78
CA VAL A 103 4.26 -2.50 -8.88
C VAL A 103 4.74 -2.50 -7.44
N ALA A 104 3.95 -1.92 -6.54
CA ALA A 104 4.19 -1.97 -5.10
C ALA A 104 2.99 -2.56 -4.38
N TRP A 105 3.18 -3.53 -3.48
CA TRP A 105 2.10 -3.97 -2.59
C TRP A 105 2.25 -3.42 -1.19
N LEU A 106 1.11 -3.23 -0.54
CA LEU A 106 1.00 -2.71 0.82
C LEU A 106 0.51 -3.76 1.83
N CYS A 107 0.06 -4.93 1.34
CA CYS A 107 -0.43 -6.01 2.19
C CYS A 107 0.70 -6.55 3.07
N LYS A 108 0.32 -7.14 4.19
CA LYS A 108 1.22 -7.73 5.19
C LYS A 108 0.73 -9.11 5.54
N GLY A 109 1.66 -9.97 5.97
CA GLY A 109 1.35 -11.33 6.39
C GLY A 109 1.45 -12.33 5.25
N PHE A 110 0.81 -13.48 5.47
CA PHE A 110 0.90 -14.66 4.62
C PHE A 110 -0.44 -14.92 3.91
N GLU A 111 -0.39 -15.56 2.76
CA GLU A 111 -1.57 -16.09 2.08
C GLU A 111 -2.13 -17.27 2.87
N SER A 112 -3.42 -17.23 3.23
CA SER A 112 -4.02 -18.16 4.19
C SER A 112 -3.90 -19.62 3.79
N ASP A 113 -4.11 -19.94 2.50
CA ASP A 113 -4.19 -21.33 2.04
C ASP A 113 -2.82 -21.94 1.76
N THR A 114 -1.81 -21.13 1.45
CA THR A 114 -0.49 -21.58 1.01
C THR A 114 0.61 -21.26 2.00
N GLY A 115 0.42 -20.31 2.92
CA GLY A 115 1.45 -19.78 3.81
C GLY A 115 2.51 -18.92 3.09
N LEU A 116 2.30 -18.58 1.83
CA LEU A 116 3.28 -17.84 1.03
C LEU A 116 3.29 -16.35 1.39
N MET A 117 4.47 -15.78 1.34
CA MET A 117 4.68 -14.33 1.41
C MET A 117 4.31 -13.65 0.08
N PRO A 118 4.08 -12.33 0.07
CA PRO A 118 3.71 -11.60 -1.16
C PRO A 118 4.67 -11.79 -2.33
N HIS A 119 5.99 -11.79 -2.10
CA HIS A 119 6.98 -11.99 -3.16
C HIS A 119 6.94 -13.42 -3.73
N GLU A 120 6.62 -14.42 -2.91
CA GLU A 120 6.49 -15.82 -3.37
C GLU A 120 5.22 -15.99 -4.20
N VAL A 121 4.10 -15.35 -3.80
CA VAL A 121 2.88 -15.28 -4.61
C VAL A 121 3.17 -14.62 -5.96
N GLN A 122 3.91 -13.51 -5.96
CA GLN A 122 4.30 -12.81 -7.19
C GLN A 122 5.15 -13.70 -8.10
N ALA A 123 6.12 -14.44 -7.55
CA ALA A 123 6.95 -15.35 -8.32
C ALA A 123 6.14 -16.47 -9.01
N GLN A 124 5.03 -16.92 -8.39
CA GLN A 124 4.15 -17.92 -8.98
C GLN A 124 3.27 -17.38 -10.11
N VAL A 125 2.63 -16.21 -9.92
CA VAL A 125 1.57 -15.75 -10.85
C VAL A 125 2.00 -14.67 -11.82
N ALA A 126 3.08 -13.95 -11.50
CA ALA A 126 3.58 -12.84 -12.32
C ALA A 126 5.12 -12.71 -12.21
N PRO A 127 5.91 -13.75 -12.57
CA PRO A 127 7.36 -13.80 -12.34
C PRO A 127 8.15 -12.71 -13.05
N LYS A 128 7.60 -12.14 -14.14
CA LYS A 128 8.25 -11.07 -14.90
C LYS A 128 7.96 -9.66 -14.37
N LEU A 129 7.05 -9.56 -13.39
CA LEU A 129 6.64 -8.27 -12.85
C LEU A 129 7.78 -7.65 -12.03
N ARG A 130 8.10 -6.40 -12.33
CA ARG A 130 9.02 -5.61 -11.49
C ARG A 130 8.26 -5.05 -10.32
N ALA A 131 8.46 -5.65 -9.15
CA ALA A 131 7.63 -5.35 -7.99
C ALA A 131 8.43 -5.19 -6.70
N GLY A 132 7.75 -4.68 -5.67
CA GLY A 132 8.31 -4.49 -4.33
C GLY A 132 7.25 -4.29 -3.27
N ALA A 133 7.71 -4.25 -2.03
CA ALA A 133 6.90 -4.01 -0.84
C ALA A 133 7.07 -2.57 -0.35
N LEU A 134 5.97 -1.92 0.02
CA LEU A 134 5.99 -0.66 0.76
C LEU A 134 5.35 -0.90 2.14
N SER A 135 6.16 -0.87 3.19
CA SER A 135 5.75 -1.26 4.54
C SER A 135 6.36 -0.34 5.60
N GLY A 136 5.90 -0.46 6.84
CA GLY A 136 6.41 0.30 7.98
C GLY A 136 5.38 0.41 9.11
N PRO A 137 5.80 0.97 10.26
CA PRO A 137 4.92 1.25 11.40
C PRO A 137 4.07 2.48 11.08
N SER A 138 2.85 2.27 10.58
CA SER A 138 2.01 3.36 10.10
C SER A 138 0.52 3.04 10.26
N PHE A 139 -0.25 4.08 10.58
CA PHE A 139 -1.70 4.04 10.64
C PHE A 139 -2.32 4.92 9.55
N ALA A 140 -3.36 4.42 8.90
CA ALA A 140 -4.00 5.09 7.77
C ALA A 140 -4.48 6.51 8.13
N LEU A 141 -5.09 6.66 9.31
CA LEU A 141 -5.63 7.95 9.76
C LEU A 141 -4.53 8.98 9.98
N GLU A 142 -3.38 8.58 10.52
CA GLU A 142 -2.24 9.44 10.76
C GLU A 142 -1.63 9.95 9.44
N VAL A 143 -1.44 9.05 8.47
CA VAL A 143 -0.97 9.42 7.13
C VAL A 143 -1.96 10.35 6.43
N ALA A 144 -3.26 10.05 6.50
CA ALA A 144 -4.30 10.88 5.91
C ALA A 144 -4.36 12.30 6.52
N ARG A 145 -4.01 12.42 7.82
CA ARG A 145 -3.89 13.69 8.56
C ARG A 145 -2.50 14.33 8.45
N GLN A 146 -1.63 13.80 7.59
CA GLN A 146 -0.26 14.29 7.38
C GLN A 146 0.61 14.31 8.66
N GLN A 147 0.36 13.37 9.57
CA GLN A 147 1.22 13.20 10.74
C GLN A 147 2.55 12.55 10.31
N PRO A 148 3.67 12.89 10.95
CA PRO A 148 4.98 12.34 10.60
C PRO A 148 4.97 10.82 10.61
N THR A 149 5.30 10.22 9.47
CA THR A 149 5.29 8.76 9.27
C THR A 149 6.52 8.33 8.48
N ALA A 150 7.04 7.15 8.77
CA ALA A 150 8.15 6.55 8.04
C ALA A 150 7.74 5.20 7.42
N LEU A 151 8.13 5.01 6.16
CA LEU A 151 7.92 3.76 5.41
C LEU A 151 9.23 3.29 4.79
N VAL A 152 9.29 2.02 4.46
CA VAL A 152 10.39 1.40 3.71
C VAL A 152 9.87 0.91 2.36
N ALA A 153 10.51 1.37 1.30
CA ALA A 153 10.30 0.94 -0.07
C ALA A 153 11.33 -0.15 -0.40
N ALA A 154 10.91 -1.41 -0.42
CA ALA A 154 11.82 -2.54 -0.61
C ALA A 154 11.56 -3.27 -1.92
N SER A 155 12.63 -3.45 -2.70
CA SER A 155 12.61 -4.22 -3.94
C SER A 155 14.04 -4.58 -4.37
N PRO A 156 14.28 -5.73 -5.02
CA PRO A 156 15.55 -6.00 -5.69
C PRO A 156 15.79 -5.04 -6.88
N HIS A 157 14.73 -4.46 -7.47
CA HIS A 157 14.79 -3.56 -8.62
C HIS A 157 14.89 -2.09 -8.19
N ALA A 158 16.00 -1.41 -8.52
CA ALA A 158 16.20 0.02 -8.22
C ALA A 158 15.04 0.89 -8.74
N MET A 159 14.61 0.67 -9.99
CA MET A 159 13.49 1.40 -10.60
C MET A 159 12.21 1.35 -9.75
N VAL A 160 11.91 0.21 -9.10
CA VAL A 160 10.71 0.06 -8.26
C VAL A 160 10.87 0.85 -6.95
N ARG A 161 12.05 0.77 -6.33
CA ARG A 161 12.36 1.58 -5.13
C ARG A 161 12.26 3.07 -5.40
N ASP A 162 12.88 3.52 -6.50
CA ASP A 162 12.86 4.93 -6.90
C ASP A 162 11.44 5.41 -7.21
N ALA A 163 10.63 4.58 -7.89
CA ALA A 163 9.23 4.92 -8.16
C ALA A 163 8.42 5.08 -6.86
N MET A 164 8.62 4.20 -5.87
CA MET A 164 7.96 4.32 -4.55
C MET A 164 8.44 5.55 -3.77
N VAL A 165 9.75 5.81 -3.77
CA VAL A 165 10.30 7.01 -3.11
C VAL A 165 9.75 8.27 -3.78
N ASN A 166 9.81 8.37 -5.10
CA ASN A 166 9.31 9.53 -5.85
C ASN A 166 7.80 9.74 -5.71
N ALA A 167 7.04 8.66 -5.47
CA ALA A 167 5.59 8.75 -5.29
C ALA A 167 5.17 9.28 -3.92
N PHE A 168 5.98 8.98 -2.87
CA PHE A 168 5.50 9.13 -1.50
C PHE A 168 6.42 9.93 -0.58
N HIS A 169 7.71 10.09 -0.90
CA HIS A 169 8.63 10.80 -0.02
C HIS A 169 8.32 12.29 0.01
N GLY A 170 8.02 12.82 1.18
CA GLY A 170 7.63 14.22 1.33
C GLY A 170 7.78 14.74 2.77
N PRO A 171 7.27 15.92 3.06
CA PRO A 171 7.44 16.57 4.36
C PRO A 171 6.90 15.76 5.54
N SER A 172 5.74 15.10 5.38
CA SER A 172 5.09 14.32 6.43
C SER A 172 5.30 12.81 6.28
N LEU A 173 5.77 12.33 5.11
CA LEU A 173 5.95 10.91 4.85
C LEU A 173 7.39 10.65 4.39
N ARG A 174 8.19 10.05 5.24
CA ARG A 174 9.57 9.66 4.91
C ARG A 174 9.59 8.25 4.34
N VAL A 175 10.16 8.08 3.15
CA VAL A 175 10.29 6.76 2.50
C VAL A 175 11.76 6.45 2.33
N TYR A 176 12.19 5.31 2.86
CA TYR A 176 13.57 4.83 2.81
C TYR A 176 13.67 3.65 1.85
N ALA A 177 14.59 3.74 0.89
CA ALA A 177 14.83 2.66 -0.04
C ALA A 177 15.61 1.51 0.63
N ASN A 178 15.21 0.25 0.34
CA ASN A 178 15.90 -0.95 0.80
C ASN A 178 15.90 -2.00 -0.32
N HIS A 179 16.92 -2.83 -0.42
CA HIS A 179 16.95 -3.95 -1.36
C HIS A 179 16.39 -5.25 -0.75
N ASP A 180 16.37 -5.35 0.58
CA ASP A 180 15.87 -6.52 1.31
C ASP A 180 14.34 -6.49 1.42
N MET A 181 13.68 -7.00 0.37
CA MET A 181 12.22 -7.10 0.31
C MET A 181 11.69 -8.15 1.30
N VAL A 182 12.40 -9.28 1.44
CA VAL A 182 12.01 -10.37 2.34
C VAL A 182 12.00 -9.90 3.78
N GLY A 183 13.07 -9.24 4.24
CA GLY A 183 13.14 -8.72 5.59
C GLY A 183 12.05 -7.69 5.89
N VAL A 184 11.70 -6.84 4.92
CA VAL A 184 10.62 -5.86 5.07
C VAL A 184 9.23 -6.52 5.13
N GLU A 185 9.00 -7.58 4.37
CA GLU A 185 7.76 -8.37 4.44
C GLU A 185 7.63 -9.13 5.77
N VAL A 186 8.71 -9.79 6.22
CA VAL A 186 8.76 -10.48 7.53
C VAL A 186 8.46 -9.50 8.65
N GLY A 187 9.13 -8.36 8.68
CA GLY A 187 8.87 -7.32 9.68
C GLY A 187 7.42 -6.85 9.68
N GLY A 188 6.81 -6.71 8.49
CA GLY A 188 5.40 -6.40 8.34
C GLY A 188 4.46 -7.51 8.85
N ALA A 189 4.81 -8.76 8.62
CA ALA A 189 4.01 -9.93 9.01
C ALA A 189 4.01 -10.14 10.54
N VAL A 190 5.18 -10.04 11.17
CA VAL A 190 5.31 -10.27 12.62
C VAL A 190 4.93 -9.09 13.49
N LYS A 191 4.76 -7.90 12.91
CA LYS A 191 4.47 -6.67 13.65
C LYS A 191 3.31 -6.82 14.64
N ASN A 192 2.20 -7.40 14.19
CA ASN A 192 1.02 -7.54 15.04
C ASN A 192 1.22 -8.55 16.18
N VAL A 193 1.95 -9.64 15.91
CA VAL A 193 2.30 -10.64 16.92
C VAL A 193 3.15 -10.00 18.01
N LEU A 194 4.19 -9.26 17.62
CA LEU A 194 5.05 -8.53 18.55
C LEU A 194 4.29 -7.46 19.33
N ALA A 195 3.39 -6.72 18.68
CA ALA A 195 2.57 -5.72 19.34
C ALA A 195 1.63 -6.32 20.39
N ILE A 196 1.05 -7.51 20.12
CA ILE A 196 0.22 -8.23 21.09
C ILE A 196 1.09 -8.74 22.25
N ALA A 197 2.23 -9.35 21.97
CA ALA A 197 3.13 -9.87 22.99
C ALA A 197 3.64 -8.75 23.93
N THR A 198 4.12 -7.65 23.35
CA THR A 198 4.60 -6.51 24.14
C THR A 198 3.47 -5.84 24.93
N GLY A 199 2.27 -5.72 24.36
CA GLY A 199 1.09 -5.21 25.06
C GLY A 199 0.66 -6.10 26.23
N LEU A 200 0.79 -7.42 26.08
CA LEU A 200 0.53 -8.37 27.17
C LEU A 200 1.56 -8.20 28.30
N CYS A 201 2.85 -8.08 27.97
CA CYS A 201 3.90 -7.83 28.95
C CYS A 201 3.64 -6.52 29.72
N ASP A 202 3.24 -5.47 29.03
CA ASP A 202 2.92 -4.17 29.66
C ASP A 202 1.67 -4.28 30.55
N GLY A 203 0.60 -4.94 30.07
CA GLY A 203 -0.63 -5.11 30.83
C GLY A 203 -0.49 -5.98 32.08
N LEU A 204 0.43 -6.95 32.06
CA LEU A 204 0.77 -7.79 33.21
C LEU A 204 1.87 -7.22 34.10
N ASN A 205 2.41 -6.04 33.79
CA ASN A 205 3.52 -5.39 34.51
C ASN A 205 4.77 -6.29 34.67
N LEU A 206 5.11 -7.08 33.65
CA LEU A 206 6.25 -8.00 33.69
C LEU A 206 7.62 -7.31 33.61
N GLY A 207 7.63 -6.01 33.32
CA GLY A 207 8.84 -5.20 33.25
C GLY A 207 9.55 -5.23 31.89
N LEU A 208 10.64 -4.43 31.79
CA LEU A 208 11.32 -4.18 30.52
C LEU A 208 12.07 -5.43 29.97
N ASN A 209 12.58 -6.29 30.85
CA ASN A 209 13.27 -7.50 30.42
C ASN A 209 12.34 -8.46 29.69
N ALA A 210 11.13 -8.72 30.24
CA ALA A 210 10.15 -9.55 29.60
C ALA A 210 9.64 -8.94 28.26
N ARG A 211 9.56 -7.61 28.19
CA ARG A 211 9.19 -6.92 26.97
C ARG A 211 10.26 -7.00 25.88
N ALA A 212 11.54 -7.07 26.24
CA ALA A 212 12.67 -7.11 25.32
C ALA A 212 12.99 -8.53 24.81
N ALA A 213 12.59 -9.55 25.55
CA ALA A 213 12.77 -10.96 25.20
C ALA A 213 11.76 -11.45 24.17
#